data_d9706e66333448cd1ef820b059c0cea0
#
_entry.id   d9706e66333448cd1ef820b059c0cea0
#
_cell.length_a   1.000
_cell.length_b   1.000
_cell.length_c   1.000
_cell.angle_alpha   90.00
_cell.angle_beta   90.00
_cell.angle_gamma   90.00
#
_symmetry.space_group_name_H-M   'P 1'
#
loop_
_entity.id
_entity.type
_entity.pdbx_description
1 polymer ?
#
loop_
_entity_poly.entity_id
_entity_poly.type
_entity_poly.pdbx_seq_one_letter_code
_entity_poly.pdbx_strand_id
1 'polypeptide(L)'
;MSLTFKSIATLSHDLKTGEVSSRQLVEQAVARIETLNPQLNAVVCLEAEQALANADQADAKRAKGEHSPLLGIPMLHKDIFCTQGMRTTCGSKMLKDFVPPYDATVVQKLRAAGMINLGKCNMDEFAMGSSNETSVFGACKNPWDMTRVPGGSSGGSAAAVASGMVPLATGTDTGGSIRQPAALCGITGLKPTYGRVSRYGMIAFASSMDQAGPMAQSAQDCALVLNAMAGHDPLDSTCDNTPVPNYHQTLEHPIAGLRVGVPKEFFSSHLDTAVATVIDTAIRELERAGATIKAVSLPSTDLAVSTYYVIAPAEASANLSRYDGVRYGYRCEAPNDLQDLYFRSRTEGFGAEVKRRILVGTFTLSAASYDQYFMKAQQVRNLITQEYDNVLDEVDVIAGPAAPNTAFALNDTSKSITDMYMEDVFTIGANLAGLPAISLPAGLVNGLPVGLQLIGRRFGEAQLLNVAHQFQNRTDWHTRRPTLEAVR
;
A
#
# COMPACT_ATOMS: atom_id res chain seq x y z
N MET A 1 6.38 25.33 -8.64
CA MET A 1 5.85 24.03 -8.26
C MET A 1 6.69 23.52 -7.09
N SER A 2 6.11 22.98 -6.04
CA SER A 2 6.89 22.42 -4.92
C SER A 2 7.80 21.31 -5.44
N LEU A 3 9.03 21.23 -4.94
CA LEU A 3 9.99 20.18 -5.35
C LEU A 3 9.43 18.77 -5.07
N THR A 4 8.61 18.61 -4.04
CA THR A 4 8.02 17.33 -3.66
C THR A 4 6.95 16.78 -4.64
N PHE A 5 6.52 17.56 -5.61
CA PHE A 5 5.67 17.09 -6.73
C PHE A 5 6.46 16.70 -7.99
N LYS A 6 7.79 16.87 -7.99
CA LYS A 6 8.63 16.32 -9.04
C LYS A 6 8.76 14.81 -8.91
N SER A 7 8.90 14.09 -10.02
CA SER A 7 9.21 12.65 -9.98
C SER A 7 10.56 12.39 -9.33
N ILE A 8 10.75 11.20 -8.77
CA ILE A 8 12.04 10.78 -8.21
C ILE A 8 13.15 10.88 -9.26
N ALA A 9 12.85 10.52 -10.51
CA ALA A 9 13.81 10.65 -11.62
C ALA A 9 14.24 12.10 -11.83
N THR A 10 13.29 13.05 -11.82
CA THR A 10 13.59 14.49 -11.94
C THR A 10 14.39 14.99 -10.74
N LEU A 11 13.97 14.65 -9.50
CA LEU A 11 14.70 15.04 -8.29
C LEU A 11 16.12 14.46 -8.27
N SER A 12 16.30 13.23 -8.72
CA SER A 12 17.62 12.61 -8.86
C SER A 12 18.52 13.38 -9.83
N HIS A 13 17.95 13.85 -10.93
CA HIS A 13 18.67 14.70 -11.90
C HIS A 13 19.06 16.04 -11.27
N ASP A 14 18.10 16.75 -10.66
CA ASP A 14 18.34 18.05 -10.02
C ASP A 14 19.41 17.98 -8.91
N LEU A 15 19.37 16.90 -8.12
CA LEU A 15 20.38 16.62 -7.10
C LEU A 15 21.77 16.36 -7.72
N LYS A 16 21.82 15.65 -8.85
CA LYS A 16 23.06 15.34 -9.55
C LYS A 16 23.68 16.58 -10.20
N THR A 17 22.87 17.48 -10.75
CA THR A 17 23.32 18.72 -11.37
C THR A 17 23.60 19.84 -10.36
N GLY A 18 23.20 19.66 -9.10
CA GLY A 18 23.36 20.67 -8.06
C GLY A 18 22.32 21.79 -8.12
N GLU A 19 21.21 21.61 -8.88
CA GLU A 19 20.08 22.54 -8.89
C GLU A 19 19.35 22.58 -7.54
N VAL A 20 19.43 21.50 -6.79
CA VAL A 20 18.87 21.38 -5.43
C VAL A 20 19.78 20.50 -4.57
N SER A 21 19.83 20.76 -3.26
CA SER A 21 20.48 19.88 -2.30
C SER A 21 19.48 18.94 -1.63
N SER A 22 19.96 17.83 -1.06
CA SER A 22 19.15 16.93 -0.24
C SER A 22 18.58 17.66 0.96
N ARG A 23 19.38 18.55 1.56
CA ARG A 23 18.93 19.40 2.67
C ARG A 23 17.73 20.26 2.28
N GLN A 24 17.78 20.94 1.15
CA GLN A 24 16.66 21.76 0.65
C GLN A 24 15.40 20.93 0.38
N LEU A 25 15.54 19.70 -0.15
CA LEU A 25 14.40 18.79 -0.34
C LEU A 25 13.76 18.40 0.97
N VAL A 26 14.57 18.06 1.98
CA VAL A 26 14.08 17.67 3.31
C VAL A 26 13.43 18.86 4.02
N GLU A 27 14.04 20.05 3.98
CA GLU A 27 13.46 21.28 4.55
C GLU A 27 12.07 21.59 3.95
N GLN A 28 11.92 21.47 2.63
CA GLN A 28 10.62 21.67 1.99
C GLN A 28 9.61 20.59 2.35
N ALA A 29 10.02 19.33 2.43
CA ALA A 29 9.15 18.23 2.83
C ALA A 29 8.67 18.39 4.28
N VAL A 30 9.57 18.73 5.20
CA VAL A 30 9.23 19.00 6.62
C VAL A 30 8.24 20.15 6.72
N ALA A 31 8.54 21.31 6.12
CA ALA A 31 7.65 22.48 6.14
C ALA A 31 6.26 22.16 5.57
N ARG A 32 6.21 21.35 4.51
CA ARG A 32 4.94 20.94 3.92
C ARG A 32 4.16 19.97 4.81
N ILE A 33 4.84 19.04 5.47
CA ILE A 33 4.23 18.16 6.48
C ILE A 33 3.65 19.01 7.62
N GLU A 34 4.42 19.91 8.20
CA GLU A 34 3.98 20.78 9.29
C GLU A 34 2.77 21.62 8.92
N THR A 35 2.70 22.11 7.66
CA THR A 35 1.58 22.91 7.17
C THR A 35 0.32 22.08 6.94
N LEU A 36 0.40 20.91 6.33
CA LEU A 36 -0.76 20.15 5.85
C LEU A 36 -1.21 19.05 6.83
N ASN A 37 -0.30 18.50 7.62
CA ASN A 37 -0.61 17.38 8.49
C ASN A 37 -1.64 17.66 9.59
N PRO A 38 -1.74 18.87 10.17
CA PRO A 38 -2.80 19.20 11.11
C PRO A 38 -4.22 19.02 10.56
N GLN A 39 -4.39 19.14 9.23
CA GLN A 39 -5.68 18.95 8.57
C GLN A 39 -5.85 17.51 8.07
N LEU A 40 -4.80 16.88 7.52
CA LEU A 40 -4.84 15.59 6.86
C LEU A 40 -4.64 14.40 7.80
N ASN A 41 -3.93 14.58 8.90
CA ASN A 41 -3.53 13.54 9.84
C ASN A 41 -2.88 12.32 9.15
N ALA A 42 -2.03 12.60 8.15
CA ALA A 42 -1.36 11.60 7.33
C ALA A 42 -0.06 11.08 7.95
N VAL A 43 0.60 11.87 8.80
CA VAL A 43 1.90 11.58 9.44
C VAL A 43 1.73 11.53 10.94
N VAL A 44 2.14 10.43 11.58
CA VAL A 44 1.99 10.19 13.04
C VAL A 44 3.30 10.31 13.82
N CYS A 45 4.42 10.34 13.13
CA CYS A 45 5.75 10.56 13.69
C CYS A 45 6.59 11.31 12.66
N LEU A 46 7.22 12.40 13.05
CA LEU A 46 8.12 13.22 12.22
C LEU A 46 9.44 13.42 12.99
N GLU A 47 10.55 13.03 12.38
CA GLU A 47 11.92 13.13 12.95
C GLU A 47 12.75 14.14 12.12
N ALA A 48 12.31 15.41 12.14
CA ALA A 48 12.87 16.46 11.28
C ALA A 48 14.37 16.69 11.49
N GLU A 49 14.86 16.76 12.72
CA GLU A 49 16.27 17.00 13.03
C GLU A 49 17.17 15.87 12.48
N GLN A 50 16.77 14.61 12.71
CA GLN A 50 17.51 13.45 12.20
C GLN A 50 17.48 13.39 10.67
N ALA A 51 16.34 13.74 10.07
CA ALA A 51 16.20 13.78 8.61
C ALA A 51 17.12 14.84 7.99
N LEU A 52 17.23 16.03 8.58
CA LEU A 52 18.14 17.09 8.15
C LEU A 52 19.60 16.66 8.27
N ALA A 53 19.98 16.03 9.38
CA ALA A 53 21.33 15.50 9.54
C ALA A 53 21.67 14.41 8.49
N ASN A 54 20.71 13.55 8.17
CA ASN A 54 20.86 12.55 7.10
C ASN A 54 20.97 13.21 5.70
N ALA A 55 20.28 14.33 5.49
CA ALA A 55 20.36 15.10 4.26
C ALA A 55 21.74 15.71 4.04
N ASP A 56 22.33 16.30 5.09
CA ASP A 56 23.70 16.80 5.05
C ASP A 56 24.72 15.70 4.73
N GLN A 57 24.52 14.49 5.29
CA GLN A 57 25.35 13.34 4.97
C GLN A 57 25.20 12.89 3.51
N ALA A 58 23.96 12.92 2.95
CA ALA A 58 23.71 12.59 1.54
C ALA A 58 24.38 13.60 0.59
N ASP A 59 24.31 14.89 0.93
CA ASP A 59 24.98 15.94 0.16
C ASP A 59 26.52 15.80 0.25
N ALA A 60 27.07 15.46 1.41
CA ALA A 60 28.51 15.19 1.57
C ALA A 60 28.97 13.94 0.78
N LYS A 61 28.16 12.88 0.69
CA LYS A 61 28.43 11.71 -0.14
C LYS A 61 28.43 12.08 -1.63
N ARG A 62 27.44 12.87 -2.07
CA ARG A 62 27.37 13.34 -3.46
C ARG A 62 28.56 14.20 -3.83
N ALA A 63 29.03 15.08 -2.94
CA ALA A 63 30.22 15.88 -3.15
C ALA A 63 31.50 15.03 -3.32
N LYS A 64 31.52 13.80 -2.81
CA LYS A 64 32.60 12.81 -3.01
C LYS A 64 32.42 11.95 -4.27
N GLY A 65 31.40 12.23 -5.09
CA GLY A 65 31.14 11.52 -6.33
C GLY A 65 30.24 10.28 -6.19
N GLU A 66 29.63 10.03 -5.03
CA GLU A 66 28.62 8.97 -4.91
C GLU A 66 27.33 9.40 -5.61
N HIS A 67 26.86 8.57 -6.55
CA HIS A 67 25.65 8.83 -7.32
C HIS A 67 24.76 7.58 -7.31
N SER A 68 23.62 7.67 -6.60
CA SER A 68 22.51 6.71 -6.67
C SER A 68 21.23 7.48 -7.02
N PRO A 69 20.34 6.92 -7.83
CA PRO A 69 19.07 7.60 -8.15
C PRO A 69 18.20 7.95 -6.93
N LEU A 70 18.41 7.27 -5.80
CA LEU A 70 17.63 7.46 -4.58
C LEU A 70 18.39 8.24 -3.50
N LEU A 71 19.68 8.54 -3.71
CA LEU A 71 20.49 9.21 -2.71
C LEU A 71 19.95 10.62 -2.40
N GLY A 72 19.56 10.85 -1.15
CA GLY A 72 19.08 12.14 -0.66
C GLY A 72 17.61 12.45 -0.96
N ILE A 73 16.84 11.49 -1.48
CA ILE A 73 15.40 11.64 -1.73
C ILE A 73 14.63 11.42 -0.40
N PRO A 74 13.77 12.37 0.02
CA PRO A 74 12.94 12.22 1.22
C PRO A 74 11.79 11.25 0.99
N MET A 75 11.43 10.50 2.05
CA MET A 75 10.33 9.55 2.04
C MET A 75 9.70 9.38 3.42
N LEU A 76 8.57 8.69 3.47
CA LEU A 76 7.91 8.25 4.71
C LEU A 76 7.66 6.73 4.68
N HIS A 77 7.73 6.09 5.84
CA HIS A 77 7.32 4.69 5.99
C HIS A 77 5.91 4.59 6.58
N LYS A 78 5.08 3.68 6.07
CA LYS A 78 3.87 3.25 6.78
C LYS A 78 4.24 2.80 8.20
N ASP A 79 3.43 3.12 9.19
CA ASP A 79 3.74 2.88 10.61
C ASP A 79 3.66 1.41 11.06
N ILE A 80 3.86 0.49 10.11
CA ILE A 80 3.94 -0.96 10.30
C ILE A 80 5.38 -1.50 10.21
N PHE A 81 6.30 -0.72 9.61
CA PHE A 81 7.69 -1.13 9.44
C PHE A 81 8.52 -0.77 10.67
N CYS A 82 9.06 -1.77 11.36
CA CYS A 82 10.02 -1.56 12.44
C CYS A 82 11.17 -0.69 11.93
N THR A 83 11.40 0.43 12.60
CA THR A 83 12.48 1.38 12.30
C THR A 83 13.25 1.63 13.59
N GLN A 84 14.51 1.24 13.61
CA GLN A 84 15.35 1.33 14.82
C GLN A 84 15.39 2.77 15.36
N GLY A 85 15.10 2.91 16.64
CA GLY A 85 15.10 4.19 17.33
C GLY A 85 13.91 5.10 17.03
N MET A 86 12.99 4.71 16.12
CA MET A 86 11.81 5.48 15.74
C MET A 86 10.54 4.73 16.16
N ARG A 87 9.62 5.42 16.85
CA ARG A 87 8.34 4.84 17.26
C ARG A 87 7.60 4.18 16.11
N THR A 88 7.09 2.96 16.33
CA THR A 88 6.36 2.14 15.36
C THR A 88 5.13 1.53 16.04
N THR A 89 3.94 2.02 15.71
CA THR A 89 2.73 1.77 16.51
C THR A 89 1.67 0.93 15.82
N CYS A 90 1.75 0.74 14.50
CA CYS A 90 0.66 0.16 13.69
C CYS A 90 -0.69 0.85 13.86
N GLY A 91 -0.72 2.14 14.18
CA GLY A 91 -1.95 2.88 14.47
C GLY A 91 -2.71 2.36 15.71
N SER A 92 -2.06 1.64 16.62
CA SER A 92 -2.68 0.92 17.74
C SER A 92 -2.20 1.42 19.11
N LYS A 93 -3.14 1.48 20.07
CA LYS A 93 -2.78 1.68 21.49
C LYS A 93 -1.88 0.55 22.01
N MET A 94 -2.01 -0.65 21.43
CA MET A 94 -1.21 -1.83 21.80
C MET A 94 0.30 -1.58 21.67
N LEU A 95 0.71 -0.80 20.66
CA LEU A 95 2.13 -0.49 20.37
C LEU A 95 2.46 1.02 20.46
N LYS A 96 1.60 1.81 21.10
CA LYS A 96 1.70 3.28 21.12
C LYS A 96 3.09 3.82 21.48
N ASP A 97 3.78 3.14 22.38
CA ASP A 97 5.09 3.57 22.89
C ASP A 97 6.23 2.64 22.43
N PHE A 98 5.97 1.74 21.47
CA PHE A 98 6.98 0.79 21.02
C PHE A 98 8.01 1.46 20.11
N VAL A 99 9.28 1.35 20.51
CA VAL A 99 10.45 1.77 19.71
C VAL A 99 11.24 0.50 19.37
N PRO A 100 11.27 0.10 18.08
CA PRO A 100 11.98 -1.11 17.67
C PRO A 100 13.48 -1.02 17.91
N PRO A 101 14.15 -2.11 18.37
CA PRO A 101 15.60 -2.18 18.49
C PRO A 101 16.31 -2.53 17.18
N TYR A 102 15.56 -2.74 16.08
CA TYR A 102 16.07 -3.13 14.77
C TYR A 102 15.23 -2.52 13.65
N ASP A 103 15.78 -2.50 12.43
CA ASP A 103 15.09 -2.09 11.22
C ASP A 103 14.45 -3.29 10.49
N ALA A 104 13.28 -3.05 9.89
CA ALA A 104 12.77 -3.94 8.86
C ALA A 104 13.70 -3.98 7.64
N THR A 105 13.78 -5.11 6.94
CA THR A 105 14.63 -5.24 5.73
C THR A 105 14.33 -4.17 4.68
N VAL A 106 13.05 -3.81 4.49
CA VAL A 106 12.65 -2.70 3.61
C VAL A 106 13.28 -1.38 4.04
N VAL A 107 13.28 -1.08 5.34
CA VAL A 107 13.88 0.13 5.90
C VAL A 107 15.40 0.13 5.69
N GLN A 108 16.07 -1.00 5.96
CA GLN A 108 17.52 -1.16 5.75
C GLN A 108 17.90 -0.94 4.28
N LYS A 109 17.18 -1.59 3.36
CA LYS A 109 17.47 -1.52 1.92
C LYS A 109 17.26 -0.10 1.37
N LEU A 110 16.18 0.58 1.72
CA LEU A 110 15.93 1.95 1.27
C LEU A 110 16.93 2.96 1.88
N ARG A 111 17.30 2.78 3.16
CA ARG A 111 18.37 3.55 3.79
C ARG A 111 19.72 3.31 3.10
N ALA A 112 20.05 2.07 2.77
CA ALA A 112 21.29 1.72 2.06
C ALA A 112 21.31 2.30 0.63
N ALA A 113 20.16 2.43 -0.03
CA ALA A 113 20.02 3.12 -1.31
C ALA A 113 20.17 4.66 -1.20
N GLY A 114 20.23 5.18 0.03
CA GLY A 114 20.46 6.60 0.32
C GLY A 114 19.19 7.43 0.52
N MET A 115 18.02 6.80 0.60
CA MET A 115 16.76 7.51 0.89
C MET A 115 16.74 8.04 2.34
N ILE A 116 16.08 9.19 2.52
CA ILE A 116 15.96 9.85 3.81
C ILE A 116 14.55 9.66 4.36
N ASN A 117 14.42 8.81 5.36
CA ASN A 117 13.16 8.64 6.07
C ASN A 117 12.88 9.83 6.98
N LEU A 118 11.75 10.52 6.76
CA LEU A 118 11.29 11.63 7.58
C LEU A 118 10.47 11.19 8.79
N GLY A 119 9.88 9.97 8.76
CA GLY A 119 8.98 9.53 9.81
C GLY A 119 8.00 8.43 9.38
N LYS A 120 6.82 8.43 10.02
CA LYS A 120 5.80 7.39 9.89
C LYS A 120 4.46 7.93 9.42
N CYS A 121 3.85 7.24 8.44
CA CYS A 121 2.52 7.51 7.96
C CYS A 121 1.45 6.81 8.80
N ASN A 122 0.32 7.51 8.99
CA ASN A 122 -0.88 6.96 9.58
C ASN A 122 -1.41 5.76 8.79
N MET A 123 -2.15 4.87 9.47
CA MET A 123 -2.67 3.64 8.89
C MET A 123 -3.86 3.13 9.70
N ASP A 124 -4.71 2.29 9.11
CA ASP A 124 -5.66 1.49 9.88
C ASP A 124 -4.95 0.59 10.88
N GLU A 125 -5.53 0.42 12.06
CA GLU A 125 -4.95 -0.35 13.16
C GLU A 125 -4.54 -1.76 12.71
N PHE A 126 -3.25 -2.13 12.87
CA PHE A 126 -2.65 -3.40 12.44
C PHE A 126 -2.94 -3.76 10.96
N ALA A 127 -3.06 -2.77 10.10
CA ALA A 127 -3.42 -2.90 8.69
C ALA A 127 -4.83 -3.51 8.45
N MET A 128 -5.73 -3.44 9.43
CA MET A 128 -7.08 -3.99 9.39
C MET A 128 -8.11 -2.88 9.13
N GLY A 129 -8.33 -2.58 7.86
CA GLY A 129 -9.28 -1.57 7.40
C GLY A 129 -9.01 -1.14 5.97
N SER A 130 -9.97 -0.41 5.39
CA SER A 130 -9.94 0.09 4.01
C SER A 130 -10.30 1.58 3.94
N SER A 131 -10.20 2.30 5.08
CA SER A 131 -10.58 3.72 5.17
C SER A 131 -9.59 4.63 5.90
N ASN A 132 -8.70 4.07 6.73
CA ASN A 132 -7.80 4.76 7.66
C ASN A 132 -8.55 5.58 8.73
N GLU A 133 -9.67 5.04 9.21
CA GLU A 133 -10.45 5.62 10.31
C GLU A 133 -10.20 4.92 11.65
N THR A 134 -9.59 3.74 11.67
CA THR A 134 -9.43 2.90 12.86
C THR A 134 -8.16 3.20 13.68
N SER A 135 -7.34 4.15 13.25
CA SER A 135 -6.10 4.54 13.92
C SER A 135 -6.34 5.14 15.30
N VAL A 136 -5.51 4.80 16.28
CA VAL A 136 -5.49 5.44 17.60
C VAL A 136 -5.17 6.96 17.52
N PHE A 137 -4.56 7.40 16.44
CA PHE A 137 -4.25 8.81 16.17
C PHE A 137 -5.42 9.56 15.50
N GLY A 138 -6.55 8.89 15.28
CA GLY A 138 -7.70 9.43 14.54
C GLY A 138 -7.63 9.19 13.04
N ALA A 139 -8.72 9.53 12.34
CA ALA A 139 -8.86 9.34 10.91
C ALA A 139 -7.87 10.17 10.09
N CYS A 140 -7.32 9.55 9.04
CA CYS A 140 -6.64 10.28 7.99
C CYS A 140 -7.67 10.79 6.97
N LYS A 141 -7.40 11.94 6.34
CA LYS A 141 -8.31 12.56 5.38
C LYS A 141 -7.76 12.53 3.96
N ASN A 142 -8.68 12.50 2.99
CA ASN A 142 -8.30 12.51 1.58
C ASN A 142 -7.89 13.92 1.13
N PRO A 143 -6.71 14.10 0.51
CA PRO A 143 -6.28 15.42 0.02
C PRO A 143 -7.16 16.04 -1.07
N TRP A 144 -7.95 15.23 -1.80
CA TRP A 144 -8.88 15.73 -2.83
C TRP A 144 -10.19 16.29 -2.24
N ASP A 145 -10.60 15.74 -1.09
CA ASP A 145 -11.77 16.21 -0.33
C ASP A 145 -11.59 15.76 1.14
N MET A 146 -11.35 16.72 2.03
CA MET A 146 -11.07 16.46 3.45
C MET A 146 -12.28 15.92 4.23
N THR A 147 -13.46 15.82 3.62
CA THR A 147 -14.64 15.17 4.20
C THR A 147 -14.71 13.68 3.87
N ARG A 148 -13.72 13.16 3.11
CA ARG A 148 -13.69 11.80 2.61
C ARG A 148 -12.47 11.02 3.09
N VAL A 149 -12.58 9.69 3.01
CA VAL A 149 -11.51 8.78 3.38
C VAL A 149 -10.41 8.75 2.30
N PRO A 150 -9.13 8.59 2.66
CA PRO A 150 -8.05 8.38 1.70
C PRO A 150 -8.00 6.92 1.20
N GLY A 151 -8.84 6.04 1.75
CA GLY A 151 -8.69 4.61 1.65
C GLY A 151 -7.72 4.05 2.71
N GLY A 152 -7.54 2.75 2.72
CA GLY A 152 -6.72 2.05 3.70
C GLY A 152 -6.31 0.63 3.27
N SER A 153 -5.47 0.05 4.08
CA SER A 153 -4.92 0.53 5.35
C SER A 153 -3.73 1.49 5.21
N SER A 154 -3.16 1.74 4.01
CA SER A 154 -2.04 2.68 3.80
C SER A 154 -2.55 4.10 3.43
N GLY A 155 -3.61 4.56 4.09
CA GLY A 155 -4.25 5.85 3.78
C GLY A 155 -3.34 7.04 4.02
N GLY A 156 -2.61 7.07 5.14
CA GLY A 156 -1.63 8.12 5.43
C GLY A 156 -0.51 8.19 4.40
N SER A 157 -0.02 7.02 3.92
CA SER A 157 0.99 6.94 2.86
C SER A 157 0.46 7.53 1.55
N ALA A 158 -0.79 7.16 1.16
CA ALA A 158 -1.42 7.69 -0.04
C ALA A 158 -1.67 9.21 0.07
N ALA A 159 -2.19 9.67 1.20
CA ALA A 159 -2.45 11.09 1.44
C ALA A 159 -1.16 11.92 1.46
N ALA A 160 -0.08 11.41 2.05
CA ALA A 160 1.22 12.10 2.08
C ALA A 160 1.81 12.29 0.68
N VAL A 161 1.74 11.26 -0.19
CA VAL A 161 2.21 11.37 -1.58
C VAL A 161 1.29 12.26 -2.40
N ALA A 162 -0.04 12.07 -2.32
CA ALA A 162 -1.01 12.84 -3.09
C ALA A 162 -0.97 14.34 -2.76
N SER A 163 -0.73 14.70 -1.49
CA SER A 163 -0.58 16.08 -1.04
C SER A 163 0.80 16.67 -1.31
N GLY A 164 1.75 15.89 -1.81
CA GLY A 164 3.14 16.30 -2.05
C GLY A 164 3.91 16.61 -0.78
N MET A 165 3.62 15.97 0.33
CA MET A 165 4.49 16.00 1.52
C MET A 165 5.82 15.32 1.23
N VAL A 166 5.79 14.21 0.52
CA VAL A 166 6.96 13.46 0.04
C VAL A 166 6.69 12.90 -1.36
N PRO A 167 7.73 12.66 -2.18
CA PRO A 167 7.58 12.03 -3.49
C PRO A 167 7.27 10.53 -3.39
N LEU A 168 7.57 9.90 -2.26
CA LEU A 168 7.43 8.47 -2.01
C LEU A 168 6.99 8.18 -0.58
N ALA A 169 6.12 7.18 -0.44
CA ALA A 169 5.91 6.47 0.83
C ALA A 169 5.89 4.94 0.60
N THR A 170 6.22 4.16 1.64
CA THR A 170 5.98 2.73 1.62
C THR A 170 4.57 2.41 2.09
N GLY A 171 3.98 1.36 1.54
CA GLY A 171 2.73 0.78 1.99
C GLY A 171 2.83 -0.72 2.21
N THR A 172 1.75 -1.33 2.72
CA THR A 172 1.56 -2.78 2.74
C THR A 172 0.21 -3.12 2.15
N ASP A 173 0.12 -4.28 1.50
CA ASP A 173 -1.07 -4.73 0.79
C ASP A 173 -1.33 -6.19 1.11
N THR A 174 -2.38 -6.45 1.87
CA THR A 174 -2.83 -7.78 2.29
C THR A 174 -4.11 -8.17 1.56
N GLY A 175 -4.97 -7.20 1.25
CA GLY A 175 -6.22 -7.37 0.51
C GLY A 175 -6.51 -6.24 -0.48
N GLY A 176 -5.60 -5.25 -0.61
CA GLY A 176 -5.78 -4.06 -1.43
C GLY A 176 -5.13 -2.80 -0.84
N SER A 177 -4.51 -2.93 0.34
CA SER A 177 -4.13 -1.78 1.18
C SER A 177 -2.99 -0.89 0.66
N ILE A 178 -2.44 -1.14 -0.53
CA ILE A 178 -1.65 -0.19 -1.34
C ILE A 178 -2.51 0.33 -2.49
N ARG A 179 -3.16 -0.57 -3.23
CA ARG A 179 -3.82 -0.29 -4.50
C ARG A 179 -5.11 0.52 -4.33
N GLN A 180 -5.93 0.18 -3.34
CA GLN A 180 -7.19 0.86 -3.06
C GLN A 180 -6.93 2.31 -2.60
N PRO A 181 -6.10 2.61 -1.57
CA PRO A 181 -5.80 3.99 -1.20
C PRO A 181 -5.05 4.75 -2.30
N ALA A 182 -4.22 4.09 -3.13
CA ALA A 182 -3.62 4.72 -4.30
C ALA A 182 -4.67 5.17 -5.32
N ALA A 183 -5.71 4.35 -5.57
CA ALA A 183 -6.84 4.70 -6.44
C ALA A 183 -7.62 5.89 -5.91
N LEU A 184 -7.97 5.88 -4.61
CA LEU A 184 -8.80 6.92 -3.98
C LEU A 184 -8.05 8.26 -3.79
N CYS A 185 -6.72 8.24 -3.73
CA CYS A 185 -5.89 9.44 -3.62
C CYS A 185 -5.25 9.88 -4.95
N GLY A 186 -5.47 9.17 -6.06
CA GLY A 186 -4.96 9.55 -7.38
C GLY A 186 -3.43 9.48 -7.49
N ILE A 187 -2.82 8.43 -6.94
CA ILE A 187 -1.40 8.14 -7.02
C ILE A 187 -1.16 6.73 -7.59
N THR A 188 0.09 6.38 -7.81
CA THR A 188 0.50 5.04 -8.24
C THR A 188 0.92 4.21 -7.03
N GLY A 189 0.34 3.01 -6.89
CA GLY A 189 0.68 2.07 -5.83
C GLY A 189 0.92 0.66 -6.36
N LEU A 190 2.09 0.09 -6.08
CA LEU A 190 2.49 -1.24 -6.55
C LEU A 190 2.55 -2.23 -5.40
N LYS A 191 1.77 -3.30 -5.50
CA LYS A 191 1.90 -4.52 -4.72
C LYS A 191 2.75 -5.52 -5.52
N PRO A 192 3.98 -5.83 -5.13
CA PRO A 192 4.78 -6.85 -5.79
C PRO A 192 4.21 -8.26 -5.61
N THR A 193 4.77 -9.24 -6.31
CA THR A 193 4.55 -10.66 -6.07
C THR A 193 4.83 -11.01 -4.61
N TYR A 194 4.00 -11.86 -4.00
CA TYR A 194 4.26 -12.38 -2.66
C TYR A 194 5.64 -13.02 -2.59
N GLY A 195 6.46 -12.59 -1.63
CA GLY A 195 7.84 -13.02 -1.48
C GLY A 195 8.88 -12.26 -2.32
N ARG A 196 8.48 -11.29 -3.18
CA ARG A 196 9.45 -10.44 -3.91
C ARG A 196 10.18 -9.46 -3.00
N VAL A 197 9.53 -8.99 -1.94
CA VAL A 197 10.06 -8.09 -0.93
C VAL A 197 9.93 -8.75 0.43
N SER A 198 10.99 -8.73 1.22
CA SER A 198 11.03 -9.31 2.56
C SER A 198 9.99 -8.71 3.49
N ARG A 199 9.37 -9.56 4.31
CA ARG A 199 8.46 -9.19 5.40
C ARG A 199 9.16 -9.07 6.76
N TYR A 200 10.47 -9.36 6.85
CA TYR A 200 11.19 -9.23 8.12
C TYR A 200 11.10 -7.80 8.67
N GLY A 201 10.66 -7.68 9.93
CA GLY A 201 10.45 -6.40 10.60
C GLY A 201 9.20 -5.63 10.17
N MET A 202 8.39 -6.18 9.24
CA MET A 202 7.03 -5.73 8.99
C MET A 202 6.10 -6.44 9.97
N ILE A 203 5.38 -5.68 10.80
CA ILE A 203 4.46 -6.26 11.78
C ILE A 203 3.32 -6.96 11.05
N ALA A 204 3.12 -8.26 11.37
CA ALA A 204 2.24 -9.13 10.60
C ALA A 204 0.76 -8.86 10.85
N PHE A 205 -0.03 -8.81 9.75
CA PHE A 205 -1.48 -8.98 9.78
C PHE A 205 -1.85 -10.41 9.37
N ALA A 206 -1.70 -10.75 8.08
CA ALA A 206 -1.98 -12.09 7.53
C ALA A 206 -0.75 -12.58 6.76
N SER A 207 0.06 -13.41 7.40
CA SER A 207 1.41 -13.77 6.96
C SER A 207 1.48 -14.40 5.57
N SER A 208 0.42 -15.06 5.11
CA SER A 208 0.36 -15.68 3.78
C SER A 208 -0.02 -14.72 2.64
N MET A 209 -0.32 -13.46 2.96
CA MET A 209 -0.78 -12.46 1.99
C MET A 209 -0.12 -11.09 2.14
N ASP A 210 0.45 -10.77 3.32
CA ASP A 210 1.09 -9.49 3.57
C ASP A 210 2.25 -9.23 2.60
N GLN A 211 2.25 -8.08 1.94
CA GLN A 211 3.33 -7.68 1.02
C GLN A 211 3.61 -6.18 1.14
N ALA A 212 4.89 -5.81 1.24
CA ALA A 212 5.33 -4.42 1.18
C ALA A 212 5.48 -3.94 -0.26
N GLY A 213 5.23 -2.65 -0.51
CA GLY A 213 5.44 -2.05 -1.83
C GLY A 213 5.52 -0.52 -1.81
N PRO A 214 5.96 0.09 -2.92
CA PRO A 214 6.07 1.55 -3.06
C PRO A 214 4.73 2.18 -3.42
N MET A 215 4.52 3.41 -2.91
CA MET A 215 3.45 4.32 -3.28
C MET A 215 4.08 5.65 -3.70
N ALA A 216 3.95 6.00 -4.97
CA ALA A 216 4.62 7.16 -5.58
C ALA A 216 3.70 7.84 -6.61
N GLN A 217 4.20 8.85 -7.30
CA GLN A 217 3.38 9.54 -8.30
C GLN A 217 3.30 8.77 -9.63
N SER A 218 4.34 8.01 -9.98
CA SER A 218 4.43 7.34 -11.27
C SER A 218 4.91 5.88 -11.18
N ALA A 219 4.64 5.11 -12.23
CA ALA A 219 5.17 3.76 -12.40
C ALA A 219 6.70 3.76 -12.50
N GLN A 220 7.30 4.81 -13.10
CA GLN A 220 8.74 4.99 -13.16
C GLN A 220 9.36 5.12 -11.76
N ASP A 221 8.75 5.94 -10.89
CA ASP A 221 9.20 6.09 -9.50
C ASP A 221 9.06 4.77 -8.72
N CYS A 222 7.92 4.07 -8.91
CA CYS A 222 7.72 2.74 -8.31
C CYS A 222 8.78 1.73 -8.78
N ALA A 223 9.19 1.76 -10.05
CA ALA A 223 10.23 0.88 -10.60
C ALA A 223 11.60 1.12 -9.94
N LEU A 224 12.01 2.39 -9.80
CA LEU A 224 13.27 2.77 -9.15
C LEU A 224 13.31 2.28 -7.69
N VAL A 225 12.20 2.47 -6.97
CA VAL A 225 12.11 2.11 -5.56
C VAL A 225 12.01 0.59 -5.38
N LEU A 226 11.24 -0.11 -6.22
CA LEU A 226 11.15 -1.56 -6.16
C LEU A 226 12.51 -2.22 -6.39
N ASN A 227 13.36 -1.69 -7.28
CA ASN A 227 14.72 -2.20 -7.44
C ASN A 227 15.54 -2.15 -6.14
N ALA A 228 15.32 -1.13 -5.31
CA ALA A 228 15.98 -1.04 -4.01
C ALA A 228 15.35 -1.95 -2.95
N MET A 229 14.03 -2.14 -2.96
CA MET A 229 13.29 -2.91 -1.94
C MET A 229 13.39 -4.42 -2.16
N ALA A 230 13.37 -4.87 -3.43
CA ALA A 230 13.22 -6.28 -3.82
C ALA A 230 14.48 -7.11 -3.53
N GLY A 231 14.29 -8.44 -3.58
CA GLY A 231 15.37 -9.44 -3.52
C GLY A 231 15.39 -10.22 -2.23
N HIS A 232 16.01 -11.39 -2.31
CA HIS A 232 16.05 -12.39 -1.26
C HIS A 232 16.55 -11.85 0.08
N ASP A 233 15.96 -12.37 1.14
CA ASP A 233 16.33 -12.10 2.53
C ASP A 233 16.27 -13.41 3.34
N PRO A 234 17.40 -13.89 3.89
CA PRO A 234 17.41 -15.11 4.69
C PRO A 234 16.64 -14.99 6.02
N LEU A 235 16.28 -13.78 6.45
CA LEU A 235 15.49 -13.53 7.65
C LEU A 235 13.98 -13.71 7.43
N ASP A 236 13.54 -13.84 6.17
CA ASP A 236 12.16 -14.17 5.81
C ASP A 236 12.10 -15.43 4.97
N SER A 237 11.67 -16.53 5.56
CA SER A 237 11.57 -17.85 4.90
C SER A 237 10.64 -17.89 3.69
N THR A 238 9.79 -16.88 3.51
CA THR A 238 8.88 -16.75 2.36
C THR A 238 9.43 -15.85 1.26
N CYS A 239 10.59 -15.23 1.49
CA CYS A 239 11.24 -14.38 0.49
C CYS A 239 11.86 -15.23 -0.61
N ASP A 240 11.46 -14.98 -1.86
CA ASP A 240 11.85 -15.79 -3.02
C ASP A 240 13.25 -15.43 -3.54
N ASN A 241 13.94 -16.43 -4.11
CA ASN A 241 15.29 -16.30 -4.67
C ASN A 241 15.33 -15.85 -6.14
N THR A 242 14.17 -15.65 -6.78
CA THR A 242 14.09 -15.22 -8.18
C THR A 242 14.87 -13.92 -8.38
N PRO A 243 15.80 -13.84 -9.33
CA PRO A 243 16.59 -12.63 -9.56
C PRO A 243 15.73 -11.38 -9.77
N VAL A 244 16.19 -10.26 -9.24
CA VAL A 244 15.52 -8.97 -9.42
C VAL A 244 16.03 -8.35 -10.71
N PRO A 245 15.19 -8.15 -11.74
CA PRO A 245 15.60 -7.45 -12.95
C PRO A 245 15.77 -5.95 -12.67
N ASN A 246 16.42 -5.24 -13.59
CA ASN A 246 16.36 -3.79 -13.56
C ASN A 246 15.03 -3.32 -14.16
N TYR A 247 14.06 -3.06 -13.31
CA TYR A 247 12.70 -2.67 -13.70
C TYR A 247 12.66 -1.37 -14.54
N HIS A 248 13.61 -0.46 -14.34
CA HIS A 248 13.68 0.78 -15.10
C HIS A 248 14.03 0.57 -16.57
N GLN A 249 14.83 -0.44 -16.91
CA GLN A 249 15.29 -0.69 -18.29
C GLN A 249 14.17 -1.10 -19.24
N THR A 250 13.08 -1.66 -18.73
CA THR A 250 11.97 -2.17 -19.55
C THR A 250 10.82 -1.19 -19.75
N LEU A 251 10.83 -0.05 -19.07
CA LEU A 251 9.71 0.90 -19.05
C LEU A 251 9.35 1.46 -20.43
N GLU A 252 10.35 1.70 -21.29
CA GLU A 252 10.17 2.28 -22.62
C GLU A 252 9.87 1.24 -23.71
N HIS A 253 9.76 -0.05 -23.36
CA HIS A 253 9.40 -1.06 -24.35
C HIS A 253 7.97 -0.81 -24.88
N PRO A 254 7.74 -0.88 -26.21
CA PRO A 254 6.41 -0.71 -26.76
C PRO A 254 5.50 -1.85 -26.31
N ILE A 255 4.21 -1.51 -26.07
CA ILE A 255 3.19 -2.50 -25.68
C ILE A 255 2.33 -2.97 -26.86
N ALA A 256 2.74 -2.66 -28.10
CA ALA A 256 2.06 -3.14 -29.28
C ALA A 256 2.00 -4.68 -29.33
N GLY A 257 0.82 -5.23 -29.54
CA GLY A 257 0.57 -6.67 -29.54
C GLY A 257 0.42 -7.31 -28.15
N LEU A 258 0.61 -6.56 -27.05
CA LEU A 258 0.37 -7.03 -25.68
C LEU A 258 -1.11 -7.41 -25.53
N ARG A 259 -1.39 -8.56 -24.92
CA ARG A 259 -2.74 -9.04 -24.67
C ARG A 259 -3.20 -8.59 -23.28
N VAL A 260 -4.25 -7.77 -23.23
CA VAL A 260 -4.87 -7.28 -21.99
C VAL A 260 -6.19 -8.02 -21.77
N GLY A 261 -6.28 -8.80 -20.70
CA GLY A 261 -7.51 -9.48 -20.28
C GLY A 261 -8.41 -8.55 -19.47
N VAL A 262 -9.69 -8.51 -19.82
CA VAL A 262 -10.71 -7.74 -19.07
C VAL A 262 -11.74 -8.72 -18.53
N PRO A 263 -11.73 -9.00 -17.21
CA PRO A 263 -12.72 -9.91 -16.61
C PRO A 263 -14.11 -9.28 -16.62
N LYS A 264 -15.10 -10.02 -17.15
CA LYS A 264 -16.50 -9.55 -17.16
C LYS A 264 -17.04 -9.34 -15.73
N GLU A 265 -16.58 -10.12 -14.77
CA GLU A 265 -16.97 -10.06 -13.36
C GLU A 265 -16.53 -8.76 -12.68
N PHE A 266 -15.49 -8.08 -13.19
CA PHE A 266 -15.06 -6.78 -12.69
C PHE A 266 -16.01 -5.63 -13.08
N PHE A 267 -16.92 -5.86 -14.02
CA PHE A 267 -17.95 -4.90 -14.45
C PHE A 267 -19.35 -5.35 -14.00
N SER A 268 -19.43 -5.89 -12.79
CA SER A 268 -20.66 -6.34 -12.14
C SER A 268 -21.44 -5.19 -11.48
N SER A 269 -22.56 -5.54 -10.82
CA SER A 269 -23.38 -4.58 -10.06
C SER A 269 -22.68 -3.93 -8.86
N HIS A 270 -21.51 -4.42 -8.48
CA HIS A 270 -20.70 -3.82 -7.41
C HIS A 270 -19.94 -2.57 -7.86
N LEU A 271 -19.75 -2.37 -9.17
CA LEU A 271 -19.01 -1.25 -9.72
C LEU A 271 -19.94 -0.07 -10.03
N ASP A 272 -19.62 1.11 -9.50
CA ASP A 272 -20.30 2.36 -9.86
C ASP A 272 -20.20 2.63 -11.37
N THR A 273 -21.31 3.05 -11.98
CA THR A 273 -21.41 3.23 -13.44
C THR A 273 -20.47 4.32 -13.97
N ALA A 274 -20.27 5.40 -13.20
CA ALA A 274 -19.35 6.47 -13.60
C ALA A 274 -17.89 6.01 -13.48
N VAL A 275 -17.56 5.22 -12.45
CA VAL A 275 -16.25 4.56 -12.33
C VAL A 275 -16.03 3.58 -13.49
N ALA A 276 -17.02 2.75 -13.82
CA ALA A 276 -16.96 1.82 -14.95
C ALA A 276 -16.64 2.54 -16.27
N THR A 277 -17.25 3.70 -16.51
CA THR A 277 -17.02 4.51 -17.72
C THR A 277 -15.57 5.03 -17.79
N VAL A 278 -15.00 5.46 -16.66
CA VAL A 278 -13.60 5.89 -16.60
C VAL A 278 -12.66 4.72 -16.87
N ILE A 279 -12.92 3.55 -16.28
CA ILE A 279 -12.09 2.35 -16.48
C ILE A 279 -12.17 1.85 -17.92
N ASP A 280 -13.36 1.82 -18.55
CA ASP A 280 -13.50 1.48 -19.97
C ASP A 280 -12.69 2.44 -20.85
N THR A 281 -12.73 3.74 -20.56
CA THR A 281 -11.92 4.74 -21.28
C THR A 281 -10.42 4.48 -21.11
N ALA A 282 -9.96 4.13 -19.91
CA ALA A 282 -8.56 3.80 -19.65
C ALA A 282 -8.11 2.53 -20.39
N ILE A 283 -8.96 1.51 -20.45
CA ILE A 283 -8.70 0.27 -21.22
C ILE A 283 -8.56 0.60 -22.73
N ARG A 284 -9.41 1.47 -23.26
CA ARG A 284 -9.30 1.94 -24.65
C ARG A 284 -8.00 2.71 -24.93
N GLU A 285 -7.43 3.42 -23.95
CA GLU A 285 -6.12 4.03 -24.13
C GLU A 285 -5.00 2.99 -24.26
N LEU A 286 -5.09 1.86 -23.55
CA LEU A 286 -4.16 0.74 -23.76
C LEU A 286 -4.31 0.14 -25.17
N GLU A 287 -5.55 0.00 -25.66
CA GLU A 287 -5.81 -0.43 -27.04
C GLU A 287 -5.23 0.53 -28.06
N ARG A 288 -5.40 1.86 -27.89
CA ARG A 288 -4.79 2.89 -28.74
C ARG A 288 -3.27 2.89 -28.67
N ALA A 289 -2.68 2.39 -27.61
CA ALA A 289 -1.24 2.17 -27.49
C ALA A 289 -0.76 0.90 -28.23
N GLY A 290 -1.69 0.15 -28.85
CA GLY A 290 -1.41 -1.03 -29.66
C GLY A 290 -1.61 -2.36 -28.93
N ALA A 291 -2.12 -2.35 -27.70
CA ALA A 291 -2.49 -3.58 -27.01
C ALA A 291 -3.76 -4.20 -27.61
N THR A 292 -3.90 -5.51 -27.47
CA THR A 292 -5.11 -6.25 -27.89
C THR A 292 -5.97 -6.55 -26.66
N ILE A 293 -7.22 -6.07 -26.64
CA ILE A 293 -8.14 -6.30 -25.54
C ILE A 293 -8.88 -7.63 -25.73
N LYS A 294 -8.87 -8.46 -24.69
CA LYS A 294 -9.53 -9.78 -24.68
C LYS A 294 -10.49 -9.86 -23.49
N ALA A 295 -11.77 -10.18 -23.75
CA ALA A 295 -12.69 -10.52 -22.67
C ALA A 295 -12.28 -11.87 -22.06
N VAL A 296 -12.18 -11.92 -20.73
CA VAL A 296 -11.85 -13.11 -19.94
C VAL A 296 -12.84 -13.30 -18.80
N SER A 297 -12.74 -14.39 -18.06
CA SER A 297 -13.64 -14.69 -16.94
C SER A 297 -12.87 -15.13 -15.72
N LEU A 298 -13.24 -14.58 -14.55
CA LEU A 298 -12.77 -14.95 -13.21
C LEU A 298 -14.00 -15.27 -12.35
N PRO A 299 -14.66 -16.40 -12.56
CA PRO A 299 -15.99 -16.70 -12.00
C PRO A 299 -16.01 -16.75 -10.47
N SER A 300 -14.88 -17.01 -9.81
CA SER A 300 -14.78 -17.02 -8.34
C SER A 300 -14.55 -15.64 -7.72
N THR A 301 -14.62 -14.54 -8.48
CA THR A 301 -14.46 -13.17 -7.95
C THR A 301 -15.41 -12.89 -6.77
N ASP A 302 -16.68 -13.30 -6.86
CA ASP A 302 -17.66 -13.10 -5.78
C ASP A 302 -17.34 -13.88 -4.50
N LEU A 303 -16.50 -14.94 -4.58
CA LEU A 303 -16.06 -15.71 -3.43
C LEU A 303 -14.80 -15.13 -2.77
N ALA A 304 -14.10 -14.21 -3.45
CA ALA A 304 -12.81 -13.72 -2.98
C ALA A 304 -12.91 -13.00 -1.64
N VAL A 305 -13.91 -12.13 -1.46
CA VAL A 305 -14.14 -11.38 -0.21
C VAL A 305 -14.40 -12.33 0.94
N SER A 306 -15.35 -13.27 0.82
CA SER A 306 -15.67 -14.21 1.88
C SER A 306 -14.48 -15.13 2.22
N THR A 307 -13.73 -15.58 1.21
CA THR A 307 -12.51 -16.38 1.39
C THR A 307 -11.45 -15.62 2.18
N TYR A 308 -11.21 -14.37 1.80
CA TYR A 308 -10.25 -13.49 2.48
C TYR A 308 -10.65 -13.25 3.95
N TYR A 309 -11.93 -12.95 4.22
CA TYR A 309 -12.41 -12.67 5.58
C TYR A 309 -12.55 -13.92 6.45
N VAL A 310 -12.25 -15.10 5.95
CA VAL A 310 -11.97 -16.30 6.75
C VAL A 310 -10.46 -16.45 6.99
N ILE A 311 -9.64 -16.41 5.96
CA ILE A 311 -8.20 -16.69 6.04
C ILE A 311 -7.47 -15.57 6.81
N ALA A 312 -7.66 -14.31 6.43
CA ALA A 312 -6.93 -13.20 7.03
C ALA A 312 -7.23 -13.03 8.54
N PRO A 313 -8.50 -13.09 9.02
CA PRO A 313 -8.79 -13.11 10.45
C PRO A 313 -8.21 -14.33 11.18
N ALA A 314 -8.20 -15.51 10.58
CA ALA A 314 -7.59 -16.71 11.16
C ALA A 314 -6.08 -16.48 11.42
N GLU A 315 -5.36 -16.00 10.44
CA GLU A 315 -3.93 -15.66 10.56
C GLU A 315 -3.70 -14.49 11.54
N ALA A 316 -4.56 -13.46 11.51
CA ALA A 316 -4.51 -12.35 12.47
C ALA A 316 -4.68 -12.82 13.91
N SER A 317 -5.62 -13.70 14.18
CA SER A 317 -5.84 -14.23 15.54
C SER A 317 -4.60 -14.94 16.06
N ALA A 318 -3.90 -15.70 15.22
CA ALA A 318 -2.64 -16.36 15.55
C ALA A 318 -1.48 -15.35 15.72
N ASN A 319 -1.32 -14.43 14.77
CA ASN A 319 -0.25 -13.41 14.82
C ASN A 319 -0.39 -12.46 16.00
N LEU A 320 -1.59 -12.01 16.33
CA LEU A 320 -1.83 -11.07 17.41
C LEU A 320 -1.98 -11.72 18.79
N SER A 321 -1.92 -13.05 18.89
CA SER A 321 -1.94 -13.76 20.18
C SER A 321 -0.77 -13.42 21.09
N ARG A 322 0.35 -12.98 20.48
CA ARG A 322 1.58 -12.62 21.20
C ARG A 322 1.54 -11.27 21.93
N TYR A 323 0.56 -10.42 21.62
CA TYR A 323 0.36 -9.13 22.28
C TYR A 323 -0.50 -9.34 23.54
N ASP A 324 0.17 -9.66 24.63
CA ASP A 324 -0.47 -10.13 25.89
C ASP A 324 -0.31 -9.14 27.07
N GLY A 325 0.44 -8.04 26.87
CA GLY A 325 0.72 -7.08 27.93
C GLY A 325 1.75 -7.57 28.97
N VAL A 326 2.32 -8.76 28.77
CA VAL A 326 3.34 -9.36 29.64
C VAL A 326 4.71 -9.27 28.99
N ARG A 327 4.86 -9.85 27.78
CA ARG A 327 6.12 -9.84 27.02
C ARG A 327 6.36 -8.50 26.35
N TYR A 328 5.35 -7.91 25.78
CA TYR A 328 5.35 -6.58 25.16
C TYR A 328 3.92 -6.11 24.86
N GLY A 329 3.80 -4.86 24.41
CA GLY A 329 2.53 -4.23 24.11
C GLY A 329 1.91 -3.53 25.32
N TYR A 330 0.75 -2.93 25.12
CA TYR A 330 0.00 -2.24 26.15
C TYR A 330 -0.33 -3.20 27.31
N ARG A 331 -0.08 -2.73 28.54
CA ARG A 331 -0.40 -3.41 29.79
C ARG A 331 -1.43 -2.59 30.57
N CYS A 332 -2.53 -3.21 30.98
CA CYS A 332 -3.55 -2.54 31.76
C CYS A 332 -3.01 -2.15 33.15
N GLU A 333 -3.54 -1.07 33.71
CA GLU A 333 -3.19 -0.61 35.06
C GLU A 333 -3.92 -1.42 36.12
N ALA A 334 -3.21 -1.72 37.23
CA ALA A 334 -3.74 -2.38 38.41
C ALA A 334 -4.68 -3.60 38.13
N PRO A 335 -4.15 -4.66 37.48
CA PRO A 335 -4.94 -5.88 37.27
C PRO A 335 -5.22 -6.60 38.60
N ASN A 336 -6.39 -7.19 38.74
CA ASN A 336 -6.79 -7.95 39.94
C ASN A 336 -6.03 -9.28 40.07
N ASP A 337 -5.78 -9.93 38.94
CA ASP A 337 -5.07 -11.20 38.82
C ASP A 337 -4.46 -11.37 37.42
N LEU A 338 -3.85 -12.53 37.14
CA LEU A 338 -3.22 -12.80 35.84
C LEU A 338 -4.25 -12.90 34.70
N GLN A 339 -5.43 -13.43 34.94
CA GLN A 339 -6.47 -13.53 33.94
C GLN A 339 -7.01 -12.14 33.59
N ASP A 340 -7.26 -11.30 34.56
CA ASP A 340 -7.67 -9.90 34.39
C ASP A 340 -6.60 -9.09 33.63
N LEU A 341 -5.30 -9.33 33.95
CA LEU A 341 -4.19 -8.72 33.19
C LEU A 341 -4.27 -9.01 31.69
N TYR A 342 -4.41 -10.27 31.29
CA TYR A 342 -4.49 -10.63 29.88
C TYR A 342 -5.76 -10.08 29.23
N PHE A 343 -6.89 -10.26 29.89
CA PHE A 343 -8.19 -9.85 29.36
C PHE A 343 -8.26 -8.34 29.14
N ARG A 344 -7.90 -7.54 30.15
CA ARG A 344 -7.97 -6.09 30.08
C ARG A 344 -6.90 -5.51 29.18
N SER A 345 -5.65 -6.00 29.21
CA SER A 345 -4.62 -5.52 28.31
C SER A 345 -5.00 -5.65 26.84
N ARG A 346 -5.60 -6.76 26.46
CA ARG A 346 -6.06 -6.98 25.08
C ARG A 346 -7.34 -6.20 24.75
N THR A 347 -8.29 -6.12 25.70
CA THR A 347 -9.55 -5.39 25.51
C THR A 347 -9.34 -3.89 25.38
N GLU A 348 -8.45 -3.32 26.19
CA GLU A 348 -8.14 -1.90 26.21
C GLU A 348 -7.11 -1.50 25.14
N GLY A 349 -6.21 -2.40 24.75
CA GLY A 349 -5.12 -2.18 23.82
C GLY A 349 -5.50 -2.28 22.35
N PHE A 350 -6.46 -3.16 22.00
CA PHE A 350 -6.94 -3.32 20.63
C PHE A 350 -8.24 -2.56 20.36
N GLY A 351 -8.35 -1.95 19.20
CA GLY A 351 -9.56 -1.32 18.68
C GLY A 351 -10.66 -2.34 18.31
N ALA A 352 -11.83 -1.80 17.98
CA ALA A 352 -13.03 -2.61 17.76
C ALA A 352 -12.91 -3.56 16.56
N GLU A 353 -12.36 -3.07 15.42
CA GLU A 353 -12.20 -3.88 14.21
C GLU A 353 -11.18 -5.01 14.40
N VAL A 354 -10.04 -4.73 15.03
CA VAL A 354 -9.02 -5.73 15.33
C VAL A 354 -9.60 -6.83 16.24
N LYS A 355 -10.32 -6.45 17.29
CA LYS A 355 -11.02 -7.42 18.19
C LYS A 355 -12.00 -8.29 17.43
N ARG A 356 -12.79 -7.69 16.52
CA ARG A 356 -13.75 -8.44 15.69
C ARG A 356 -13.04 -9.49 14.85
N ARG A 357 -11.96 -9.11 14.15
CA ARG A 357 -11.18 -10.04 13.32
C ARG A 357 -10.50 -11.14 14.14
N ILE A 358 -9.98 -10.81 15.32
CA ILE A 358 -9.43 -11.82 16.24
C ILE A 358 -10.51 -12.83 16.65
N LEU A 359 -11.72 -12.37 16.98
CA LEU A 359 -12.84 -13.26 17.37
C LEU A 359 -13.28 -14.15 16.20
N VAL A 360 -13.45 -13.59 14.99
CA VAL A 360 -13.78 -14.37 13.79
C VAL A 360 -12.70 -15.41 13.51
N GLY A 361 -11.41 -14.99 13.55
CA GLY A 361 -10.29 -15.91 13.34
C GLY A 361 -10.21 -17.03 14.36
N THR A 362 -10.41 -16.72 15.63
CA THR A 362 -10.46 -17.72 16.71
C THR A 362 -11.61 -18.72 16.50
N PHE A 363 -12.77 -18.24 16.09
CA PHE A 363 -13.92 -19.09 15.75
C PHE A 363 -13.61 -20.02 14.58
N THR A 364 -13.07 -19.50 13.48
CA THR A 364 -12.78 -20.28 12.28
C THR A 364 -11.67 -21.31 12.47
N LEU A 365 -10.76 -21.10 13.44
CA LEU A 365 -9.71 -22.05 13.82
C LEU A 365 -10.14 -23.03 14.93
N SER A 366 -11.34 -22.89 15.50
CA SER A 366 -11.83 -23.83 16.51
C SER A 366 -12.09 -25.22 15.91
N ALA A 367 -11.92 -26.28 16.69
CA ALA A 367 -12.08 -27.66 16.23
C ALA A 367 -13.42 -27.93 15.54
N ALA A 368 -14.50 -27.28 15.99
CA ALA A 368 -15.85 -27.46 15.41
C ALA A 368 -16.01 -26.72 14.05
N SER A 369 -15.19 -25.72 13.77
CA SER A 369 -15.36 -24.82 12.62
C SER A 369 -14.23 -24.95 11.58
N TYR A 370 -13.11 -25.56 11.94
CA TYR A 370 -11.89 -25.58 11.14
C TYR A 370 -12.11 -26.12 9.72
N ASP A 371 -12.69 -27.30 9.59
CA ASP A 371 -12.92 -27.92 8.29
C ASP A 371 -13.99 -27.18 7.48
N GLN A 372 -15.03 -26.68 8.14
CA GLN A 372 -16.16 -26.02 7.47
C GLN A 372 -15.81 -24.63 6.94
N TYR A 373 -14.88 -23.91 7.58
CA TYR A 373 -14.53 -22.54 7.21
C TYR A 373 -13.10 -22.44 6.73
N PHE A 374 -12.10 -22.71 7.57
CA PHE A 374 -10.70 -22.46 7.22
C PHE A 374 -10.22 -23.35 6.09
N MET A 375 -10.41 -24.67 6.19
CA MET A 375 -9.99 -25.61 5.13
C MET A 375 -10.75 -25.36 3.82
N LYS A 376 -12.04 -25.06 3.89
CA LYS A 376 -12.84 -24.73 2.72
C LYS A 376 -12.37 -23.42 2.07
N ALA A 377 -12.06 -22.39 2.86
CA ALA A 377 -11.52 -21.15 2.35
C ALA A 377 -10.14 -21.35 1.66
N GLN A 378 -9.28 -22.22 2.18
CA GLN A 378 -8.02 -22.59 1.53
C GLN A 378 -8.25 -23.31 0.17
N GLN A 379 -9.28 -24.17 0.09
CA GLN A 379 -9.66 -24.80 -1.19
C GLN A 379 -10.15 -23.77 -2.21
N VAL A 380 -10.99 -22.82 -1.79
CA VAL A 380 -11.47 -21.73 -2.66
C VAL A 380 -10.32 -20.81 -3.07
N ARG A 381 -9.37 -20.51 -2.16
CA ARG A 381 -8.15 -19.78 -2.51
C ARG A 381 -7.37 -20.47 -3.63
N ASN A 382 -7.21 -21.78 -3.57
CA ASN A 382 -6.55 -22.54 -4.63
C ASN A 382 -7.31 -22.46 -5.96
N LEU A 383 -8.64 -22.51 -5.92
CA LEU A 383 -9.48 -22.35 -7.11
C LEU A 383 -9.29 -20.95 -7.74
N ILE A 384 -9.37 -19.90 -6.92
CA ILE A 384 -9.11 -18.52 -7.37
C ILE A 384 -7.72 -18.41 -7.99
N THR A 385 -6.69 -18.99 -7.36
CA THR A 385 -5.33 -19.00 -7.88
C THR A 385 -5.25 -19.64 -9.25
N GLN A 386 -5.87 -20.80 -9.45
CA GLN A 386 -5.91 -21.50 -10.74
C GLN A 386 -6.63 -20.70 -11.83
N GLU A 387 -7.73 -20.01 -11.48
CA GLU A 387 -8.45 -19.15 -12.44
C GLU A 387 -7.56 -18.00 -12.93
N TYR A 388 -6.85 -17.31 -12.03
CA TYR A 388 -5.90 -16.27 -12.40
C TYR A 388 -4.74 -16.81 -13.25
N ASP A 389 -4.16 -17.94 -12.88
CA ASP A 389 -3.08 -18.57 -13.65
C ASP A 389 -3.55 -18.95 -15.06
N ASN A 390 -4.72 -19.57 -15.19
CA ASN A 390 -5.32 -19.91 -16.49
C ASN A 390 -5.56 -18.67 -17.37
N VAL A 391 -6.12 -17.61 -16.81
CA VAL A 391 -6.34 -16.36 -17.54
C VAL A 391 -5.02 -15.74 -17.98
N LEU A 392 -4.01 -15.71 -17.08
CA LEU A 392 -2.69 -15.17 -17.41
C LEU A 392 -1.90 -16.05 -18.41
N ASP A 393 -2.27 -17.28 -18.66
CA ASP A 393 -1.75 -18.07 -19.80
C ASP A 393 -2.29 -17.59 -21.15
N GLU A 394 -3.49 -17.03 -21.15
CA GLU A 394 -4.14 -16.49 -22.35
C GLU A 394 -3.81 -15.02 -22.63
N VAL A 395 -3.48 -14.23 -21.58
CA VAL A 395 -3.19 -12.80 -21.66
C VAL A 395 -1.91 -12.45 -20.89
N ASP A 396 -1.37 -11.28 -21.17
CA ASP A 396 -0.10 -10.84 -20.59
C ASP A 396 -0.30 -10.03 -19.32
N VAL A 397 -1.40 -9.29 -19.21
CA VAL A 397 -1.87 -8.57 -18.02
C VAL A 397 -3.39 -8.60 -17.96
N ILE A 398 -3.95 -8.50 -16.75
CA ILE A 398 -5.38 -8.31 -16.51
C ILE A 398 -5.59 -6.86 -16.12
N ALA A 399 -6.63 -6.20 -16.67
CA ALA A 399 -7.00 -4.82 -16.38
C ALA A 399 -8.42 -4.72 -15.82
N GLY A 400 -8.62 -3.79 -14.87
CA GLY A 400 -9.93 -3.52 -14.27
C GLY A 400 -9.89 -2.38 -13.25
N PRO A 401 -10.98 -2.15 -12.51
CA PRO A 401 -11.01 -1.15 -11.44
C PRO A 401 -10.17 -1.57 -10.24
N ALA A 402 -9.59 -0.61 -9.52
CA ALA A 402 -8.90 -0.86 -8.26
C ALA A 402 -9.85 -0.72 -7.05
N ALA A 403 -10.94 0.03 -7.19
CA ALA A 403 -11.97 0.20 -6.17
C ALA A 403 -13.34 0.28 -6.84
N PRO A 404 -14.43 -0.13 -6.16
CA PRO A 404 -15.76 -0.11 -6.74
C PRO A 404 -16.34 1.30 -6.89
N ASN A 405 -15.91 2.24 -6.05
CA ASN A 405 -16.39 3.61 -5.97
C ASN A 405 -15.23 4.59 -5.88
N THR A 406 -15.53 5.89 -5.99
CA THR A 406 -14.63 6.95 -5.53
C THR A 406 -14.61 7.02 -4.00
N ALA A 407 -13.72 7.84 -3.42
CA ALA A 407 -13.61 8.00 -1.97
C ALA A 407 -14.97 8.32 -1.33
N PHE A 408 -15.39 7.54 -0.34
CA PHE A 408 -16.63 7.73 0.42
C PHE A 408 -16.43 8.69 1.61
N ALA A 409 -17.53 9.13 2.23
CA ALA A 409 -17.49 10.09 3.32
C ALA A 409 -16.83 9.50 4.58
N LEU A 410 -16.12 10.35 5.33
CA LEU A 410 -15.64 10.02 6.67
C LEU A 410 -16.82 9.79 7.61
N ASN A 411 -16.68 8.80 8.50
CA ASN A 411 -17.70 8.43 9.48
C ASN A 411 -19.06 8.09 8.85
N ASP A 412 -19.07 7.48 7.68
CA ASP A 412 -20.28 7.08 6.98
C ASP A 412 -21.00 5.94 7.72
N THR A 413 -21.94 6.30 8.59
CA THR A 413 -22.75 5.36 9.37
C THR A 413 -23.80 4.63 8.55
N SER A 414 -24.02 5.00 7.29
CA SER A 414 -24.94 4.31 6.38
C SER A 414 -24.37 3.00 5.83
N LYS A 415 -23.05 2.89 5.80
CA LYS A 415 -22.36 1.67 5.36
C LYS A 415 -22.37 0.60 6.44
N SER A 416 -22.83 -0.59 6.08
CA SER A 416 -22.67 -1.78 6.91
C SER A 416 -21.20 -2.24 6.93
N ILE A 417 -20.86 -3.13 7.87
CA ILE A 417 -19.52 -3.75 7.91
C ILE A 417 -19.24 -4.51 6.61
N THR A 418 -20.25 -5.17 6.05
CA THR A 418 -20.13 -5.90 4.78
C THR A 418 -19.85 -4.95 3.62
N ASP A 419 -20.50 -3.78 3.56
CA ASP A 419 -20.23 -2.78 2.53
C ASP A 419 -18.78 -2.28 2.59
N MET A 420 -18.25 -2.09 3.81
CA MET A 420 -16.83 -1.73 4.01
C MET A 420 -15.89 -2.84 3.50
N TYR A 421 -16.25 -4.10 3.66
CA TYR A 421 -15.46 -5.23 3.16
C TYR A 421 -15.52 -5.35 1.63
N MET A 422 -16.59 -4.90 1.01
CA MET A 422 -16.73 -4.89 -0.45
C MET A 422 -15.89 -3.81 -1.14
N GLU A 423 -15.35 -2.83 -0.41
CA GLU A 423 -14.43 -1.84 -0.99
C GLU A 423 -13.15 -2.47 -1.59
N ASP A 424 -12.78 -3.68 -1.17
CA ASP A 424 -11.61 -4.42 -1.65
C ASP A 424 -11.97 -5.54 -2.64
N VAL A 425 -13.22 -5.61 -3.15
CA VAL A 425 -13.72 -6.72 -3.98
C VAL A 425 -12.85 -7.00 -5.20
N PHE A 426 -12.28 -5.97 -5.84
CA PHE A 426 -11.46 -6.10 -7.05
C PHE A 426 -9.96 -6.30 -6.77
N THR A 427 -9.51 -6.09 -5.52
CA THR A 427 -8.09 -6.20 -5.17
C THR A 427 -7.72 -7.51 -4.51
N ILE A 428 -8.64 -8.09 -3.71
CA ILE A 428 -8.40 -9.29 -2.88
C ILE A 428 -7.96 -10.50 -3.72
N GLY A 429 -8.51 -10.71 -4.92
CA GLY A 429 -8.17 -11.85 -5.75
C GLY A 429 -6.68 -11.98 -6.05
N ALA A 430 -6.02 -10.87 -6.36
CA ALA A 430 -4.57 -10.83 -6.59
C ALA A 430 -3.75 -11.15 -5.33
N ASN A 431 -4.25 -10.84 -4.13
CA ASN A 431 -3.61 -11.21 -2.86
C ASN A 431 -3.72 -12.70 -2.59
N LEU A 432 -4.93 -13.27 -2.75
CA LEU A 432 -5.18 -14.70 -2.55
C LEU A 432 -4.31 -15.53 -3.51
N ALA A 433 -4.14 -15.07 -4.75
CA ALA A 433 -3.31 -15.72 -5.76
C ALA A 433 -1.80 -15.39 -5.64
N GLY A 434 -1.39 -14.45 -4.78
CA GLY A 434 0.01 -14.04 -4.61
C GLY A 434 0.60 -13.26 -5.78
N LEU A 435 -0.22 -12.69 -6.67
CA LEU A 435 0.18 -12.03 -7.91
C LEU A 435 0.60 -10.58 -7.70
N PRO A 436 1.52 -10.03 -8.52
CA PRO A 436 1.82 -8.61 -8.52
C PRO A 436 0.66 -7.83 -9.13
N ALA A 437 0.38 -6.66 -8.58
CA ALA A 437 -0.63 -5.75 -9.10
C ALA A 437 -0.29 -4.29 -8.82
N ILE A 438 -0.70 -3.41 -9.73
CA ILE A 438 -0.47 -1.96 -9.63
C ILE A 438 -1.79 -1.22 -9.83
N SER A 439 -2.02 -0.19 -9.04
CA SER A 439 -3.08 0.81 -9.25
C SER A 439 -2.45 2.11 -9.72
N LEU A 440 -3.06 2.73 -10.72
CA LEU A 440 -2.60 4.01 -11.29
C LEU A 440 -3.81 4.91 -11.59
N PRO A 441 -3.65 6.24 -11.50
CA PRO A 441 -4.73 7.18 -11.78
C PRO A 441 -5.21 7.05 -13.23
N ALA A 442 -6.54 6.97 -13.42
CA ALA A 442 -7.16 6.74 -14.73
C ALA A 442 -8.19 7.82 -15.12
N GLY A 443 -8.61 8.64 -14.19
CA GLY A 443 -9.59 9.69 -14.41
C GLY A 443 -10.15 10.25 -13.11
N LEU A 444 -11.17 11.09 -13.26
CA LEU A 444 -11.91 11.69 -12.14
C LEU A 444 -13.42 11.49 -12.34
N VAL A 445 -14.13 11.20 -11.25
CA VAL A 445 -15.59 11.25 -11.16
C VAL A 445 -15.96 12.26 -10.10
N ASN A 446 -16.70 13.30 -10.48
CA ASN A 446 -17.08 14.41 -9.58
C ASN A 446 -15.87 15.05 -8.85
N GLY A 447 -14.72 15.16 -9.53
CA GLY A 447 -13.50 15.73 -8.96
C GLY A 447 -12.67 14.75 -8.10
N LEU A 448 -13.13 13.53 -7.90
CA LEU A 448 -12.45 12.51 -7.11
C LEU A 448 -11.75 11.45 -8.00
N PRO A 449 -10.54 11.01 -7.64
CA PRO A 449 -9.78 10.06 -8.44
C PRO A 449 -10.43 8.69 -8.59
N VAL A 450 -10.15 8.08 -9.75
CA VAL A 450 -10.46 6.68 -10.08
C VAL A 450 -9.16 5.99 -10.48
N GLY A 451 -8.93 4.78 -9.96
CA GLY A 451 -7.72 3.98 -10.24
C GLY A 451 -7.98 2.81 -11.20
N LEU A 452 -7.18 2.74 -12.28
CA LEU A 452 -7.03 1.53 -13.08
C LEU A 452 -6.12 0.57 -12.36
N GLN A 453 -6.53 -0.69 -12.20
CA GLN A 453 -5.70 -1.77 -11.71
C GLN A 453 -5.19 -2.61 -12.87
N LEU A 454 -3.88 -2.93 -12.84
CA LEU A 454 -3.28 -3.96 -13.68
C LEU A 454 -2.75 -5.08 -12.79
N ILE A 455 -2.99 -6.34 -13.21
CA ILE A 455 -2.52 -7.54 -12.49
C ILE A 455 -1.65 -8.34 -13.47
N GLY A 456 -0.46 -8.76 -13.03
CA GLY A 456 0.51 -9.49 -13.83
C GLY A 456 0.77 -10.90 -13.34
N ARG A 457 1.60 -11.65 -14.09
CA ARG A 457 2.11 -12.97 -13.68
C ARG A 457 3.02 -12.85 -12.46
N ARG A 458 3.19 -13.95 -11.71
CA ARG A 458 4.19 -14.00 -10.64
C ARG A 458 5.56 -13.61 -11.16
N PHE A 459 6.21 -12.69 -10.45
CA PHE A 459 7.50 -12.08 -10.80
C PHE A 459 7.52 -11.32 -12.13
N GLY A 460 6.32 -10.95 -12.64
CA GLY A 460 6.12 -10.16 -13.85
C GLY A 460 6.06 -8.64 -13.62
N GLU A 461 6.62 -8.13 -12.53
CA GLU A 461 6.59 -6.71 -12.18
C GLU A 461 7.17 -5.81 -13.29
N ALA A 462 8.19 -6.30 -14.03
CA ALA A 462 8.81 -5.54 -15.12
C ALA A 462 7.80 -5.22 -16.23
N GLN A 463 7.01 -6.21 -16.66
CA GLN A 463 5.97 -6.02 -17.66
C GLN A 463 4.83 -5.15 -17.13
N LEU A 464 4.41 -5.38 -15.89
CA LEU A 464 3.36 -4.62 -15.23
C LEU A 464 3.71 -3.13 -15.15
N LEU A 465 4.93 -2.81 -14.72
CA LEU A 465 5.46 -1.45 -14.63
C LEU A 465 5.59 -0.81 -16.02
N ASN A 466 6.03 -1.58 -17.03
CA ASN A 466 6.09 -1.11 -18.41
C ASN A 466 4.70 -0.70 -18.92
N VAL A 467 3.68 -1.55 -18.80
CA VAL A 467 2.32 -1.22 -19.23
C VAL A 467 1.78 0.01 -18.51
N ALA A 468 2.00 0.10 -17.21
CA ALA A 468 1.60 1.25 -16.40
C ALA A 468 2.31 2.54 -16.85
N HIS A 469 3.62 2.47 -17.13
CA HIS A 469 4.40 3.60 -17.63
C HIS A 469 3.95 4.05 -19.03
N GLN A 470 3.73 3.13 -19.95
CA GLN A 470 3.24 3.43 -21.29
C GLN A 470 1.84 4.06 -21.26
N PHE A 471 0.96 3.65 -20.34
CA PHE A 471 -0.32 4.31 -20.10
C PHE A 471 -0.11 5.76 -19.58
N GLN A 472 0.79 5.96 -18.63
CA GLN A 472 1.08 7.27 -18.05
C GLN A 472 1.75 8.24 -19.06
N ASN A 473 2.54 7.74 -20.03
CA ASN A 473 3.11 8.56 -21.10
C ASN A 473 2.04 9.06 -22.09
N ARG A 474 0.87 8.42 -22.17
CA ARG A 474 -0.24 8.80 -23.05
C ARG A 474 -1.32 9.61 -22.37
N THR A 475 -1.29 9.67 -21.04
CA THR A 475 -2.29 10.36 -20.22
C THR A 475 -1.59 11.29 -19.23
N ASP A 476 -2.35 12.23 -18.64
CA ASP A 476 -1.83 13.15 -17.63
C ASP A 476 -2.42 12.93 -16.22
N TRP A 477 -3.17 11.86 -16.01
CA TRP A 477 -3.89 11.61 -14.75
C TRP A 477 -2.96 11.55 -13.54
N HIS A 478 -1.78 10.93 -13.69
CA HIS A 478 -0.77 10.84 -12.64
C HIS A 478 -0.08 12.19 -12.34
N THR A 479 -0.28 13.22 -13.16
CA THR A 479 0.23 14.57 -12.93
C THR A 479 -0.79 15.51 -12.30
N ARG A 480 -2.08 15.11 -12.23
CA ARG A 480 -3.14 15.86 -11.57
C ARG A 480 -2.92 15.91 -10.07
N ARG A 481 -3.27 17.01 -9.45
CA ARG A 481 -3.02 17.25 -8.03
C ARG A 481 -4.28 17.79 -7.34
N PRO A 482 -4.49 17.45 -6.05
CA PRO A 482 -5.52 18.09 -5.26
C PRO A 482 -5.21 19.57 -5.07
N THR A 483 -6.25 20.38 -5.02
CA THR A 483 -6.13 21.80 -4.65
C THR A 483 -6.17 21.91 -3.13
N LEU A 484 -5.00 22.09 -2.53
CA LEU A 484 -4.86 22.25 -1.08
C LEU A 484 -4.61 23.73 -0.77
N GLU A 485 -5.58 24.40 -0.17
CA GLU A 485 -5.37 25.73 0.38
C GLU A 485 -4.68 25.61 1.74
N ALA A 486 -3.57 26.33 1.92
CA ALA A 486 -3.04 26.52 3.26
C ALA A 486 -4.08 27.32 4.07
N VAL A 487 -4.56 26.75 5.17
CA VAL A 487 -5.37 27.54 6.12
C VAL A 487 -4.45 28.64 6.64
N ARG A 488 -4.83 29.89 6.33
CA ARG A 488 -4.13 31.08 6.80
C ARG A 488 -4.32 31.30 8.30
#